data_627974f145eb25c61b4aee96b484fb68
#
_entry.id   627974f145eb25c61b4aee96b484fb68
#
_cell.length_a   1.000
_cell.length_b   1.000
_cell.length_c   1.000
_cell.angle_alpha   90.00
_cell.angle_beta   90.00
_cell.angle_gamma   90.00
#
_symmetry.space_group_name_H-M   'P 1'
#
loop_
_entity.id
_entity.type
_entity.pdbx_description
1 polymer ?
#
loop_
_entity_poly.entity_id
_entity_poly.type
_entity_poly.pdbx_seq_one_letter_code
_entity_poly.pdbx_strand_id
1 'polypeptide(L)'
;ITDTGSPVREASFNTAFFVRQHYHDFLNREPDAAGLAFWTNQIDSCGDAQCRELKKINVSAAFFLSIEFQETGYLVYRNYKAAFGDTNSPNVSVPVPIIRFNEFLPDSQRIGLGVQVGIGNWEQQLESNKVAYFQEFVQRQRFLGAFPLSMTPVQFVDKLNQNSGGVLSQSERDQLVAELIGAPTVTQGRASVLRKVADDSDMKNNEKNRAFVLMQYFGYLRRNPDDPQDTDFRGWEFWLNKLNQFNGNFIDAEMVKAFITSGEYCDRFGK
;
A
#
# COMPACT_ATOMS: atom_id res chain seq x y z
N ILE A 1 -5.85 -8.76 36.20
CA ILE A 1 -5.85 -10.15 35.76
C ILE A 1 -4.51 -10.39 35.09
N THR A 2 -3.59 -11.05 35.77
CA THR A 2 -2.31 -11.48 35.23
C THR A 2 -2.58 -12.60 34.22
N ASP A 3 -2.44 -12.29 32.92
CA ASP A 3 -2.54 -13.29 31.86
C ASP A 3 -1.26 -14.14 31.90
N THR A 4 -1.35 -15.31 32.50
CA THR A 4 -0.33 -16.36 32.48
C THR A 4 -0.45 -17.18 31.19
N GLY A 5 -0.60 -16.50 30.07
CA GLY A 5 -0.91 -17.09 28.78
C GLY A 5 0.25 -17.73 28.07
N SER A 6 0.06 -18.24 26.95
CA SER A 6 0.90 -18.98 26.02
C SER A 6 2.23 -18.25 25.68
N PRO A 7 3.36 -18.96 25.53
CA PRO A 7 4.64 -18.40 25.09
C PRO A 7 4.57 -17.59 23.79
N VAL A 8 3.57 -17.83 22.98
CA VAL A 8 3.35 -17.14 21.70
C VAL A 8 2.70 -15.76 21.89
N ARG A 9 1.82 -15.58 22.89
CA ARG A 9 1.31 -14.27 23.28
C ARG A 9 2.42 -13.39 23.85
N GLU A 10 3.35 -13.93 24.63
CA GLU A 10 4.53 -13.20 25.11
C GLU A 10 5.43 -12.71 23.94
N ALA A 11 5.56 -13.50 22.85
CA ALA A 11 6.32 -13.11 21.69
C ALA A 11 5.70 -11.89 20.97
N SER A 12 4.37 -11.79 20.86
CA SER A 12 3.68 -10.63 20.25
C SER A 12 3.79 -9.34 21.10
N PHE A 13 4.11 -9.46 22.41
CA PHE A 13 4.39 -8.35 23.30
C PHE A 13 5.88 -7.94 23.29
N ASN A 14 6.77 -8.74 22.70
CA ASN A 14 8.18 -8.39 22.56
C ASN A 14 8.34 -7.30 21.50
N THR A 15 8.92 -6.17 21.87
CA THR A 15 9.08 -5.01 20.99
C THR A 15 9.86 -5.34 19.71
N ALA A 16 10.94 -6.11 19.81
CA ALA A 16 11.75 -6.48 18.66
C ALA A 16 10.96 -7.39 17.69
N PHE A 17 10.14 -8.31 18.21
CA PHE A 17 9.24 -9.12 17.39
C PHE A 17 8.20 -8.25 16.68
N PHE A 18 7.55 -7.33 17.41
CA PHE A 18 6.58 -6.38 16.86
C PHE A 18 7.17 -5.58 15.70
N VAL A 19 8.36 -5.00 15.89
CA VAL A 19 9.06 -4.24 14.84
C VAL A 19 9.39 -5.13 13.65
N ARG A 20 9.94 -6.34 13.88
CA ARG A 20 10.27 -7.29 12.79
C ARG A 20 9.04 -7.64 11.96
N GLN A 21 7.86 -7.85 12.59
CA GLN A 21 6.62 -8.12 11.86
C GLN A 21 6.24 -6.97 10.92
N HIS A 22 6.47 -5.71 11.32
CA HIS A 22 6.21 -4.57 10.43
C HIS A 22 7.12 -4.54 9.20
N TYR A 23 8.39 -4.95 9.34
CA TYR A 23 9.27 -5.15 8.17
C TYR A 23 8.74 -6.23 7.24
N HIS A 24 8.27 -7.36 7.76
CA HIS A 24 7.69 -8.43 6.96
C HIS A 24 6.36 -8.00 6.31
N ASP A 25 5.49 -7.37 7.07
CA ASP A 25 4.12 -7.07 6.66
C ASP A 25 4.04 -5.92 5.64
N PHE A 26 4.90 -4.92 5.75
CA PHE A 26 4.89 -3.73 4.89
C PHE A 26 6.03 -3.70 3.87
N LEU A 27 7.23 -4.14 4.25
CA LEU A 27 8.43 -4.03 3.41
C LEU A 27 8.87 -5.37 2.80
N ASN A 28 8.20 -6.46 3.17
CA ASN A 28 8.46 -7.83 2.66
C ASN A 28 9.90 -8.31 2.83
N ARG A 29 10.59 -7.86 3.87
CA ARG A 29 11.98 -8.21 4.15
C ARG A 29 12.30 -8.29 5.65
N GLU A 30 13.44 -8.88 5.98
CA GLU A 30 14.01 -8.78 7.32
C GLU A 30 14.52 -7.36 7.60
N PRO A 31 14.42 -6.89 8.84
CA PRO A 31 15.11 -5.67 9.26
C PRO A 31 16.63 -5.85 9.22
N ASP A 32 17.35 -4.80 8.89
CA ASP A 32 18.76 -4.71 9.25
C ASP A 32 18.91 -4.43 10.76
N ALA A 33 20.10 -4.73 11.29
CA ALA A 33 20.36 -4.60 12.73
C ALA A 33 20.16 -3.16 13.26
N ALA A 34 20.54 -2.16 12.46
CA ALA A 34 20.42 -0.75 12.86
C ALA A 34 18.97 -0.30 12.84
N GLY A 35 18.20 -0.66 11.81
CA GLY A 35 16.78 -0.36 11.70
C GLY A 35 15.95 -1.04 12.79
N LEU A 36 16.23 -2.32 13.08
CA LEU A 36 15.58 -3.03 14.19
C LEU A 36 15.87 -2.34 15.54
N ALA A 37 17.11 -2.02 15.82
CA ALA A 37 17.51 -1.35 17.05
C ALA A 37 16.87 0.04 17.16
N PHE A 38 16.85 0.82 16.09
CA PHE A 38 16.26 2.16 16.06
C PHE A 38 14.78 2.13 16.45
N TRP A 39 13.98 1.32 15.78
CA TRP A 39 12.54 1.24 16.04
C TRP A 39 12.21 0.61 17.39
N THR A 40 12.97 -0.40 17.81
CA THR A 40 12.83 -1.02 19.14
C THR A 40 13.09 0.01 20.24
N ASN A 41 14.17 0.80 20.13
CA ASN A 41 14.49 1.86 21.09
C ASN A 41 13.42 2.96 21.15
N GLN A 42 12.76 3.30 20.02
CA GLN A 42 11.65 4.27 20.04
C GLN A 42 10.52 3.84 20.98
N ILE A 43 10.26 2.55 21.08
CA ILE A 43 9.20 2.00 21.94
C ILE A 43 9.71 1.76 23.37
N ASP A 44 10.89 1.16 23.51
CA ASP A 44 11.41 0.73 24.81
C ASP A 44 11.95 1.89 25.66
N SER A 45 12.22 3.06 25.07
CA SER A 45 12.58 4.28 25.80
C SER A 45 11.43 4.87 26.63
N CYS A 46 10.21 4.35 26.48
CA CYS A 46 9.05 4.80 27.24
C CYS A 46 9.05 4.32 28.68
N GLY A 47 8.80 5.25 29.64
CA GLY A 47 8.73 4.95 31.06
C GLY A 47 7.40 4.34 31.52
N ASP A 48 6.32 4.47 30.72
CA ASP A 48 4.99 4.00 31.09
C ASP A 48 4.25 3.33 29.91
N ALA A 49 3.12 2.69 30.20
CA ALA A 49 2.32 1.93 29.23
C ALA A 49 1.66 2.83 28.19
N GLN A 50 1.22 4.03 28.55
CA GLN A 50 0.55 4.94 27.62
C GLN A 50 1.53 5.48 26.57
N CYS A 51 2.73 5.91 26.99
CA CYS A 51 3.81 6.27 26.07
C CYS A 51 4.13 5.12 25.12
N ARG A 52 4.28 3.90 25.63
CA ARG A 52 4.61 2.72 24.86
C ARG A 52 3.53 2.38 23.81
N GLU A 53 2.25 2.50 24.17
CA GLU A 53 1.13 2.33 23.25
C GLU A 53 1.19 3.36 22.12
N LEU A 54 1.34 4.65 22.44
CA LEU A 54 1.45 5.72 21.46
C LEU A 54 2.65 5.52 20.51
N LYS A 55 3.79 5.10 21.07
CA LYS A 55 4.98 4.80 20.26
C LYS A 55 4.76 3.63 19.32
N LYS A 56 4.09 2.55 19.74
CA LYS A 56 3.72 1.44 18.87
C LYS A 56 2.84 1.91 17.71
N ILE A 57 1.83 2.75 17.95
CA ILE A 57 0.98 3.33 16.91
C ILE A 57 1.82 4.14 15.92
N ASN A 58 2.71 5.01 16.40
CA ASN A 58 3.55 5.85 15.56
C ASN A 58 4.54 5.02 14.74
N VAL A 59 5.19 4.03 15.34
CA VAL A 59 6.08 3.10 14.63
C VAL A 59 5.31 2.34 13.54
N SER A 60 4.13 1.83 13.85
CA SER A 60 3.29 1.13 12.88
C SER A 60 2.95 2.01 11.68
N ALA A 61 2.51 3.24 11.91
CA ALA A 61 2.20 4.17 10.83
C ALA A 61 3.44 4.59 10.03
N ALA A 62 4.62 4.67 10.66
CA ALA A 62 5.87 5.04 10.01
C ALA A 62 6.26 4.06 8.90
N PHE A 63 5.91 2.78 9.01
CA PHE A 63 6.16 1.81 7.94
C PHE A 63 5.36 2.12 6.68
N PHE A 64 4.07 2.48 6.79
CA PHE A 64 3.29 2.95 5.65
C PHE A 64 3.84 4.25 5.06
N LEU A 65 4.30 5.17 5.92
CA LEU A 65 4.82 6.47 5.52
C LEU A 65 6.29 6.43 5.07
N SER A 66 6.97 5.30 5.21
CA SER A 66 8.38 5.16 4.81
C SER A 66 8.57 5.33 3.30
N ILE A 67 9.70 5.88 2.88
CA ILE A 67 10.06 5.99 1.46
C ILE A 67 9.95 4.62 0.79
N GLU A 68 10.43 3.56 1.44
CA GLU A 68 10.43 2.21 0.89
C GLU A 68 9.00 1.72 0.58
N PHE A 69 8.05 1.88 1.49
CA PHE A 69 6.66 1.51 1.24
C PHE A 69 5.97 2.42 0.22
N GLN A 70 6.21 3.73 0.28
CA GLN A 70 5.64 4.70 -0.66
C GLN A 70 6.03 4.40 -2.12
N GLU A 71 7.24 3.91 -2.32
CA GLU A 71 7.81 3.61 -3.63
C GLU A 71 7.60 2.14 -4.07
N THR A 72 7.05 1.29 -3.18
CA THR A 72 6.73 -0.12 -3.46
C THR A 72 5.23 -0.39 -3.31
N GLY A 73 4.75 -0.70 -2.13
CA GLY A 73 3.36 -1.09 -1.88
C GLY A 73 2.34 0.00 -2.26
N TYR A 74 2.59 1.26 -1.89
CA TYR A 74 1.68 2.34 -2.27
C TYR A 74 1.70 2.62 -3.78
N LEU A 75 2.84 2.44 -4.45
CA LEU A 75 2.91 2.52 -5.91
C LEU A 75 2.09 1.40 -6.57
N VAL A 76 2.15 0.17 -6.05
CA VAL A 76 1.32 -0.95 -6.55
C VAL A 76 -0.17 -0.62 -6.42
N TYR A 77 -0.61 -0.10 -5.27
CA TYR A 77 -2.00 0.33 -5.09
C TYR A 77 -2.41 1.33 -6.18
N ARG A 78 -1.63 2.41 -6.37
CA ARG A 78 -1.91 3.45 -7.36
C ARG A 78 -1.87 2.92 -8.80
N ASN A 79 -0.98 1.96 -9.08
CA ASN A 79 -0.93 1.30 -10.38
C ASN A 79 -2.25 0.56 -10.70
N TYR A 80 -2.78 -0.22 -9.75
CA TYR A 80 -4.07 -0.90 -9.94
C TYR A 80 -5.22 0.09 -10.06
N LYS A 81 -5.21 1.17 -9.29
CA LYS A 81 -6.19 2.25 -9.41
C LYS A 81 -6.15 2.91 -10.79
N ALA A 82 -4.97 3.28 -11.30
CA ALA A 82 -4.81 3.85 -12.64
C ALA A 82 -5.23 2.87 -13.74
N ALA A 83 -4.88 1.58 -13.59
CA ALA A 83 -5.18 0.57 -14.58
C ALA A 83 -6.67 0.17 -14.61
N PHE A 84 -7.34 0.06 -13.46
CA PHE A 84 -8.65 -0.58 -13.39
C PHE A 84 -9.72 0.25 -12.67
N GLY A 85 -9.36 1.36 -12.07
CA GLY A 85 -10.28 2.20 -11.28
C GLY A 85 -10.66 1.57 -9.96
N ASP A 86 -11.85 1.89 -9.52
CA ASP A 86 -12.52 1.28 -8.37
C ASP A 86 -13.62 0.33 -8.84
N THR A 87 -14.16 -0.44 -7.91
CA THR A 87 -15.33 -1.30 -8.15
C THR A 87 -16.44 -1.00 -7.14
N ASN A 88 -17.67 -1.35 -7.51
CA ASN A 88 -18.79 -1.28 -6.57
C ASN A 88 -18.77 -2.51 -5.66
N SER A 89 -19.13 -2.30 -4.40
CA SER A 89 -19.32 -3.37 -3.42
C SER A 89 -20.71 -3.23 -2.78
N PRO A 90 -21.37 -4.35 -2.43
CA PRO A 90 -22.63 -4.28 -1.70
C PRO A 90 -22.48 -3.57 -0.35
N ASN A 91 -23.56 -2.92 0.10
CA ASN A 91 -23.68 -2.32 1.43
C ASN A 91 -22.71 -1.19 1.76
N VAL A 92 -22.04 -0.60 0.76
CA VAL A 92 -21.16 0.58 0.92
C VAL A 92 -21.63 1.70 0.00
N SER A 93 -21.37 2.95 0.42
CA SER A 93 -21.83 4.15 -0.27
C SER A 93 -20.84 4.69 -1.31
N VAL A 94 -19.61 4.24 -1.28
CA VAL A 94 -18.54 4.68 -2.18
C VAL A 94 -17.91 3.50 -2.91
N PRO A 95 -17.42 3.69 -4.14
CA PRO A 95 -16.63 2.67 -4.82
C PRO A 95 -15.39 2.27 -4.02
N VAL A 96 -15.03 0.99 -4.04
CA VAL A 96 -13.95 0.41 -3.23
C VAL A 96 -12.73 0.06 -4.08
N PRO A 97 -11.54 -0.03 -3.48
CA PRO A 97 -10.33 -0.44 -4.20
C PRO A 97 -10.48 -1.80 -4.86
N ILE A 98 -10.09 -1.90 -6.13
CA ILE A 98 -10.23 -3.14 -6.93
C ILE A 98 -9.11 -4.14 -6.68
N ILE A 99 -7.96 -3.69 -6.17
CA ILE A 99 -6.80 -4.55 -5.92
C ILE A 99 -7.10 -5.52 -4.78
N ARG A 100 -6.68 -6.78 -4.96
CA ARG A 100 -6.80 -7.84 -3.96
C ARG A 100 -5.45 -8.14 -3.30
N PHE A 101 -5.48 -8.65 -2.08
CA PHE A 101 -4.27 -8.97 -1.31
C PHE A 101 -3.33 -9.93 -2.05
N ASN A 102 -3.88 -10.95 -2.72
CA ASN A 102 -3.10 -11.91 -3.52
C ASN A 102 -2.49 -11.34 -4.80
N GLU A 103 -2.92 -10.14 -5.24
CA GLU A 103 -2.29 -9.38 -6.31
C GLU A 103 -1.28 -8.38 -5.75
N PHE A 104 -1.63 -7.71 -4.65
CA PHE A 104 -0.82 -6.71 -3.98
C PHE A 104 0.52 -7.27 -3.48
N LEU A 105 0.47 -8.41 -2.78
CA LEU A 105 1.63 -8.96 -2.12
C LEU A 105 2.77 -9.32 -3.10
N PRO A 106 2.56 -10.14 -4.14
CA PRO A 106 3.63 -10.49 -5.07
C PRO A 106 4.13 -9.28 -5.88
N ASP A 107 3.25 -8.33 -6.20
CA ASP A 107 3.64 -7.13 -6.95
C ASP A 107 4.49 -6.18 -6.11
N SER A 108 4.15 -5.98 -4.84
CA SER A 108 4.96 -5.18 -3.90
C SER A 108 6.31 -5.84 -3.62
N GLN A 109 6.35 -7.16 -3.46
CA GLN A 109 7.60 -7.93 -3.32
C GLN A 109 8.50 -7.78 -4.55
N ARG A 110 7.91 -7.78 -5.74
CA ARG A 110 8.67 -7.63 -6.97
C ARG A 110 9.34 -6.28 -7.10
N ILE A 111 8.62 -5.19 -6.79
CA ILE A 111 9.21 -3.84 -6.81
C ILE A 111 10.26 -3.69 -5.69
N GLY A 112 10.00 -4.25 -4.50
CA GLY A 112 10.90 -4.19 -3.35
C GLY A 112 12.10 -5.13 -3.39
N LEU A 113 12.21 -5.99 -4.40
CA LEU A 113 13.24 -7.03 -4.43
C LEU A 113 14.66 -6.46 -4.38
N GLY A 114 15.40 -6.79 -3.32
CA GLY A 114 16.76 -6.31 -3.11
C GLY A 114 16.88 -4.83 -2.77
N VAL A 115 15.75 -4.13 -2.54
CA VAL A 115 15.72 -2.72 -2.13
C VAL A 115 15.81 -2.63 -0.62
N GLN A 116 16.75 -1.80 -0.15
CA GLN A 116 16.86 -1.40 1.24
C GLN A 116 17.27 0.07 1.28
N VAL A 117 16.33 0.95 1.58
CA VAL A 117 16.55 2.40 1.53
C VAL A 117 17.74 2.81 2.39
N GLY A 118 18.65 3.58 1.79
CA GLY A 118 19.88 4.05 2.43
C GLY A 118 21.05 3.08 2.36
N ILE A 119 20.92 1.90 1.73
CA ILE A 119 22.00 0.90 1.62
C ILE A 119 22.32 0.60 0.16
N GLY A 120 23.61 0.68 -0.18
CA GLY A 120 24.12 0.38 -1.52
C GLY A 120 23.51 1.27 -2.60
N ASN A 121 23.30 0.70 -3.78
CA ASN A 121 22.68 1.38 -4.93
C ASN A 121 21.15 1.17 -4.95
N TRP A 122 20.50 1.31 -3.80
CA TRP A 122 19.08 1.02 -3.64
C TRP A 122 18.17 1.80 -4.60
N GLU A 123 18.50 3.04 -4.93
CA GLU A 123 17.72 3.87 -5.87
C GLU A 123 17.75 3.28 -7.29
N GLN A 124 18.94 2.87 -7.75
CA GLN A 124 19.08 2.24 -9.06
C GLN A 124 18.39 0.87 -9.11
N GLN A 125 18.47 0.10 -8.03
CA GLN A 125 17.78 -1.19 -7.93
C GLN A 125 16.27 -0.99 -7.97
N LEU A 126 15.74 -0.05 -7.18
CA LEU A 126 14.32 0.29 -7.15
C LEU A 126 13.83 0.76 -8.53
N GLU A 127 14.57 1.63 -9.20
CA GLU A 127 14.22 2.11 -10.53
C GLU A 127 14.19 0.96 -11.56
N SER A 128 15.17 0.09 -11.55
CA SER A 128 15.22 -1.09 -12.42
C SER A 128 14.03 -2.02 -12.18
N ASN A 129 13.69 -2.26 -10.91
CA ASN A 129 12.54 -3.08 -10.54
C ASN A 129 11.22 -2.46 -11.01
N LYS A 130 11.05 -1.14 -10.84
CA LYS A 130 9.85 -0.41 -11.32
C LYS A 130 9.70 -0.53 -12.83
N VAL A 131 10.77 -0.28 -13.59
CA VAL A 131 10.74 -0.40 -15.06
C VAL A 131 10.32 -1.81 -15.47
N ALA A 132 10.95 -2.83 -14.90
CA ALA A 132 10.64 -4.23 -15.21
C ALA A 132 9.21 -4.60 -14.81
N TYR A 133 8.74 -4.11 -13.67
CA TYR A 133 7.37 -4.34 -13.18
C TYR A 133 6.33 -3.75 -14.12
N PHE A 134 6.44 -2.47 -14.47
CA PHE A 134 5.45 -1.81 -15.34
C PHE A 134 5.45 -2.39 -16.76
N GLN A 135 6.62 -2.77 -17.31
CA GLN A 135 6.70 -3.43 -18.62
C GLN A 135 6.02 -4.80 -18.62
N GLU A 136 6.14 -5.55 -17.55
CA GLU A 136 5.45 -6.83 -17.42
C GLU A 136 3.95 -6.63 -17.16
N PHE A 137 3.58 -5.68 -16.28
CA PHE A 137 2.19 -5.43 -15.92
C PHE A 137 1.31 -5.10 -17.11
N VAL A 138 1.79 -4.27 -18.05
CA VAL A 138 1.02 -3.90 -19.25
C VAL A 138 0.88 -5.04 -20.25
N GLN A 139 1.56 -6.16 -20.05
CA GLN A 139 1.45 -7.36 -20.85
C GLN A 139 0.54 -8.44 -20.23
N ARG A 140 0.09 -8.23 -18.99
CA ARG A 140 -0.84 -9.15 -18.31
C ARG A 140 -2.15 -9.26 -19.06
N GLN A 141 -2.72 -10.45 -19.14
CA GLN A 141 -3.98 -10.69 -19.84
C GLN A 141 -5.11 -9.76 -19.32
N ARG A 142 -5.20 -9.55 -18.00
CA ARG A 142 -6.18 -8.63 -17.40
C ARG A 142 -6.01 -7.20 -17.91
N PHE A 143 -4.77 -6.72 -18.01
CA PHE A 143 -4.48 -5.38 -18.52
C PHE A 143 -4.80 -5.27 -20.02
N LEU A 144 -4.37 -6.22 -20.84
CA LEU A 144 -4.66 -6.25 -22.28
C LEU A 144 -6.15 -6.37 -22.58
N GLY A 145 -6.92 -7.05 -21.73
CA GLY A 145 -8.37 -7.09 -21.81
C GLY A 145 -9.02 -5.72 -21.52
N ALA A 146 -8.48 -4.98 -20.56
CA ALA A 146 -8.95 -3.63 -20.24
C ALA A 146 -8.45 -2.57 -21.24
N PHE A 147 -7.24 -2.76 -21.80
CA PHE A 147 -6.56 -1.84 -22.71
C PHE A 147 -6.11 -2.58 -24.00
N PRO A 148 -7.04 -2.93 -24.91
CA PRO A 148 -6.69 -3.62 -26.15
C PRO A 148 -5.62 -2.88 -26.95
N LEU A 149 -4.81 -3.61 -27.73
CA LEU A 149 -3.75 -3.01 -28.56
C LEU A 149 -4.29 -2.10 -29.66
N SER A 150 -5.56 -2.25 -30.03
CA SER A 150 -6.27 -1.39 -30.98
C SER A 150 -6.64 0.00 -30.43
N MET A 151 -6.50 0.20 -29.11
CA MET A 151 -6.79 1.48 -28.47
C MET A 151 -5.81 2.55 -28.93
N THR A 152 -6.32 3.71 -29.35
CA THR A 152 -5.46 4.85 -29.72
C THR A 152 -4.74 5.41 -28.51
N PRO A 153 -3.61 6.13 -28.68
CA PRO A 153 -2.91 6.79 -27.57
C PRO A 153 -3.81 7.71 -26.74
N VAL A 154 -4.69 8.46 -27.38
CA VAL A 154 -5.66 9.33 -26.71
C VAL A 154 -6.62 8.52 -25.84
N GLN A 155 -7.24 7.49 -26.40
CA GLN A 155 -8.15 6.62 -25.65
C GLN A 155 -7.46 5.93 -24.46
N PHE A 156 -6.20 5.55 -24.63
CA PHE A 156 -5.41 4.92 -23.58
C PHE A 156 -5.20 5.86 -22.39
N VAL A 157 -4.70 7.09 -22.66
CA VAL A 157 -4.45 8.09 -21.61
C VAL A 157 -5.76 8.54 -20.97
N ASP A 158 -6.82 8.78 -21.74
CA ASP A 158 -8.13 9.17 -21.23
C ASP A 158 -8.73 8.13 -20.29
N LYS A 159 -8.58 6.85 -20.62
CA LYS A 159 -9.06 5.77 -19.75
C LYS A 159 -8.27 5.68 -18.45
N LEU A 160 -6.94 5.83 -18.49
CA LEU A 160 -6.12 5.89 -17.29
C LEU A 160 -6.52 7.07 -16.41
N ASN A 161 -6.72 8.25 -17.01
CA ASN A 161 -7.16 9.43 -16.30
C ASN A 161 -8.55 9.25 -15.67
N GLN A 162 -9.50 8.67 -16.40
CA GLN A 162 -10.82 8.33 -15.87
C GLN A 162 -10.74 7.39 -14.68
N ASN A 163 -9.96 6.32 -14.77
CA ASN A 163 -9.76 5.34 -13.70
C ASN A 163 -9.13 5.98 -12.45
N SER A 164 -8.24 6.96 -12.65
CA SER A 164 -7.55 7.69 -11.58
C SER A 164 -8.41 8.78 -10.94
N GLY A 165 -9.63 8.99 -11.43
CA GLY A 165 -10.53 10.03 -10.92
C GLY A 165 -10.33 11.41 -11.56
N GLY A 166 -9.72 11.49 -12.74
CA GLY A 166 -9.53 12.75 -13.48
C GLY A 166 -8.40 13.61 -12.94
N VAL A 167 -7.32 13.00 -12.45
CA VAL A 167 -6.21 13.70 -11.79
C VAL A 167 -5.32 14.50 -12.76
N LEU A 168 -5.26 14.09 -14.03
CA LEU A 168 -4.40 14.75 -15.00
C LEU A 168 -4.97 16.11 -15.45
N SER A 169 -4.16 17.15 -15.39
CA SER A 169 -4.43 18.40 -16.11
C SER A 169 -4.41 18.16 -17.62
N GLN A 170 -4.98 19.10 -18.40
CA GLN A 170 -4.94 19.01 -19.87
C GLN A 170 -3.50 18.95 -20.42
N SER A 171 -2.57 19.69 -19.81
CA SER A 171 -1.16 19.70 -20.21
C SER A 171 -0.48 18.35 -19.98
N GLU A 172 -0.69 17.73 -18.81
CA GLU A 172 -0.14 16.42 -18.48
C GLU A 172 -0.70 15.35 -19.41
N ARG A 173 -2.02 15.37 -19.62
CA ARG A 173 -2.69 14.47 -20.56
C ARG A 173 -2.08 14.56 -21.95
N ASP A 174 -1.91 15.76 -22.50
CA ASP A 174 -1.38 15.96 -23.87
C ASP A 174 0.10 15.54 -23.95
N GLN A 175 0.89 15.77 -22.90
CA GLN A 175 2.27 15.29 -22.82
C GLN A 175 2.33 13.75 -22.81
N LEU A 176 1.46 13.07 -22.02
CA LEU A 176 1.43 11.61 -21.97
C LEU A 176 0.96 10.99 -23.28
N VAL A 177 0.03 11.63 -24.00
CA VAL A 177 -0.37 11.21 -25.34
C VAL A 177 0.80 11.33 -26.33
N ALA A 178 1.52 12.46 -26.32
CA ALA A 178 2.69 12.66 -27.16
C ALA A 178 3.80 11.65 -26.86
N GLU A 179 4.05 11.37 -25.61
CA GLU A 179 5.03 10.36 -25.17
C GLU A 179 4.66 8.95 -25.67
N LEU A 180 3.39 8.57 -25.57
CA LEU A 180 2.94 7.27 -26.05
C LEU A 180 3.09 7.15 -27.58
N ILE A 181 2.85 8.23 -28.33
CA ILE A 181 3.04 8.27 -29.79
C ILE A 181 4.53 8.13 -30.15
N GLY A 182 5.42 8.82 -29.42
CA GLY A 182 6.87 8.83 -29.66
C GLY A 182 7.63 7.63 -29.07
N ALA A 183 6.94 6.72 -28.38
CA ALA A 183 7.60 5.61 -27.71
C ALA A 183 8.23 4.60 -28.67
N PRO A 184 9.42 4.03 -28.33
CA PRO A 184 10.11 3.06 -29.19
C PRO A 184 9.29 1.79 -29.43
N THR A 185 8.52 1.36 -28.45
CA THR A 185 7.58 0.21 -28.57
C THR A 185 6.29 0.52 -27.80
N VAL A 186 5.20 -0.14 -28.22
CA VAL A 186 3.90 -0.02 -27.54
C VAL A 186 4.01 -0.41 -26.06
N THR A 187 4.74 -1.48 -25.74
CA THR A 187 4.92 -1.94 -24.36
C THR A 187 5.64 -0.90 -23.51
N GLN A 188 6.75 -0.35 -24.01
CA GLN A 188 7.51 0.68 -23.26
C GLN A 188 6.69 1.95 -23.08
N GLY A 189 5.99 2.40 -24.12
CA GLY A 189 5.15 3.60 -24.03
C GLY A 189 4.00 3.43 -23.03
N ARG A 190 3.26 2.32 -23.11
CA ARG A 190 2.17 2.04 -22.16
C ARG A 190 2.66 1.89 -20.73
N ALA A 191 3.80 1.23 -20.51
CA ALA A 191 4.40 1.07 -19.20
C ALA A 191 4.82 2.41 -18.60
N SER A 192 5.48 3.26 -19.38
CA SER A 192 5.92 4.60 -18.94
C SER A 192 4.74 5.50 -18.62
N VAL A 193 3.74 5.56 -19.48
CA VAL A 193 2.54 6.38 -19.29
C VAL A 193 1.74 5.91 -18.08
N LEU A 194 1.48 4.62 -17.94
CA LEU A 194 0.78 4.06 -16.77
C LEU A 194 1.51 4.41 -15.47
N ARG A 195 2.85 4.26 -15.46
CA ARG A 195 3.66 4.62 -14.29
C ARG A 195 3.53 6.11 -13.95
N LYS A 196 3.60 7.01 -14.93
CA LYS A 196 3.48 8.44 -14.70
C LYS A 196 2.11 8.84 -14.15
N VAL A 197 1.04 8.21 -14.62
CA VAL A 197 -0.29 8.39 -14.02
C VAL A 197 -0.33 7.89 -12.58
N ALA A 198 0.25 6.71 -12.31
CA ALA A 198 0.33 6.18 -10.95
C ALA A 198 1.21 7.03 -10.02
N ASP A 199 2.21 7.74 -10.56
CA ASP A 199 3.12 8.63 -9.83
C ASP A 199 2.66 10.10 -9.79
N ASP A 200 1.51 10.39 -10.39
CA ASP A 200 0.92 11.72 -10.35
C ASP A 200 0.71 12.22 -8.90
N SER A 201 0.98 13.51 -8.66
CA SER A 201 0.94 14.10 -7.32
C SER A 201 -0.48 14.17 -6.75
N ASP A 202 -1.46 14.50 -7.59
CA ASP A 202 -2.86 14.59 -7.18
C ASP A 202 -3.41 13.21 -6.88
N MET A 203 -3.03 12.20 -7.66
CA MET A 203 -3.37 10.81 -7.39
C MET A 203 -2.76 10.33 -6.05
N LYS A 204 -1.49 10.63 -5.79
CA LYS A 204 -0.84 10.32 -4.50
C LYS A 204 -1.61 10.93 -3.33
N ASN A 205 -2.02 12.18 -3.45
CA ASN A 205 -2.72 12.88 -2.39
C ASN A 205 -4.16 12.37 -2.20
N ASN A 206 -4.90 12.22 -3.30
CA ASN A 206 -6.32 11.84 -3.28
C ASN A 206 -6.53 10.40 -2.78
N GLU A 207 -5.64 9.48 -3.13
CA GLU A 207 -5.74 8.07 -2.77
C GLU A 207 -5.09 7.71 -1.43
N LYS A 208 -4.41 8.65 -0.76
CA LYS A 208 -3.62 8.38 0.46
C LYS A 208 -4.46 7.73 1.56
N ASN A 209 -5.59 8.31 1.94
CA ASN A 209 -6.41 7.78 3.02
C ASN A 209 -7.05 6.45 2.65
N ARG A 210 -7.51 6.29 1.41
CA ARG A 210 -8.09 5.05 0.88
C ARG A 210 -7.09 3.90 0.92
N ALA A 211 -5.88 4.16 0.45
CA ALA A 211 -4.79 3.20 0.51
C ALA A 211 -4.39 2.89 1.95
N PHE A 212 -4.26 3.92 2.80
CA PHE A 212 -3.85 3.72 4.19
C PHE A 212 -4.82 2.80 4.94
N VAL A 213 -6.14 2.97 4.75
CA VAL A 213 -7.13 2.06 5.34
C VAL A 213 -7.00 0.65 4.75
N LEU A 214 -6.83 0.50 3.43
CA LEU A 214 -6.67 -0.81 2.82
C LEU A 214 -5.43 -1.54 3.36
N MET A 215 -4.34 -0.80 3.59
CA MET A 215 -3.10 -1.35 4.13
C MET A 215 -3.21 -1.81 5.59
N GLN A 216 -4.22 -1.38 6.35
CA GLN A 216 -4.51 -1.98 7.65
C GLN A 216 -4.92 -3.46 7.50
N TYR A 217 -5.76 -3.75 6.52
CA TYR A 217 -6.18 -5.12 6.21
C TYR A 217 -5.04 -5.94 5.60
N PHE A 218 -4.33 -5.39 4.63
CA PHE A 218 -3.24 -6.09 3.92
C PHE A 218 -2.01 -6.30 4.81
N GLY A 219 -1.59 -5.28 5.53
CA GLY A 219 -0.43 -5.35 6.42
C GLY A 219 -0.73 -6.13 7.68
N TYR A 220 -1.68 -5.68 8.51
CA TYR A 220 -1.88 -6.30 9.82
C TYR A 220 -2.71 -7.58 9.75
N LEU A 221 -3.77 -7.64 8.94
CA LEU A 221 -4.68 -8.79 8.93
C LEU A 221 -4.37 -9.80 7.82
N ARG A 222 -3.55 -9.45 6.83
CA ARG A 222 -3.12 -10.32 5.70
C ARG A 222 -4.28 -10.86 4.88
N ARG A 223 -5.34 -10.07 4.71
CA ARG A 223 -6.54 -10.40 3.97
C ARG A 223 -7.18 -9.19 3.28
N ASN A 224 -8.18 -9.44 2.48
CA ASN A 224 -9.03 -8.39 1.93
C ASN A 224 -10.07 -7.91 2.95
N PRO A 225 -10.59 -6.67 2.82
CA PRO A 225 -11.64 -6.18 3.72
C PRO A 225 -12.92 -7.02 3.73
N ASP A 226 -13.24 -7.70 2.62
CA ASP A 226 -14.42 -8.54 2.44
C ASP A 226 -14.14 -10.06 2.58
N ASP A 227 -12.96 -10.45 3.03
CA ASP A 227 -12.68 -11.84 3.39
C ASP A 227 -13.25 -12.15 4.80
N PRO A 228 -13.57 -13.42 5.10
CA PRO A 228 -13.98 -13.82 6.45
C PRO A 228 -12.94 -13.37 7.50
N GLN A 229 -13.37 -12.72 8.48
CA GLN A 229 -14.58 -12.55 9.31
C GLN A 229 -15.56 -11.44 8.85
N ASP A 230 -15.19 -10.65 7.85
CA ASP A 230 -16.08 -9.71 7.17
C ASP A 230 -16.69 -10.38 5.93
N THR A 231 -17.71 -9.75 5.35
CA THR A 231 -18.41 -10.26 4.16
C THR A 231 -18.55 -9.20 3.07
N ASP A 232 -18.13 -7.97 3.38
CA ASP A 232 -18.18 -6.81 2.49
C ASP A 232 -17.21 -5.70 2.95
N PHE A 233 -17.21 -4.57 2.24
CA PHE A 233 -16.32 -3.45 2.50
C PHE A 233 -16.82 -2.45 3.57
N ARG A 234 -17.88 -2.75 4.35
CA ARG A 234 -18.40 -1.81 5.38
C ARG A 234 -17.34 -1.46 6.43
N GLY A 235 -16.51 -2.40 6.84
CA GLY A 235 -15.40 -2.14 7.76
C GLY A 235 -14.37 -1.18 7.18
N TRP A 236 -14.02 -1.34 5.91
CA TRP A 236 -13.14 -0.43 5.20
C TRP A 236 -13.75 0.97 5.06
N GLU A 237 -15.02 1.07 4.67
CA GLU A 237 -15.73 2.36 4.54
C GLU A 237 -15.86 3.08 5.90
N PHE A 238 -16.15 2.34 6.98
CA PHE A 238 -16.19 2.90 8.33
C PHE A 238 -14.86 3.56 8.70
N TRP A 239 -13.74 2.86 8.49
CA TRP A 239 -12.42 3.41 8.81
C TRP A 239 -12.02 4.56 7.89
N LEU A 240 -12.38 4.51 6.62
CA LEU A 240 -12.14 5.61 5.68
C LEU A 240 -12.89 6.88 6.11
N ASN A 241 -14.17 6.74 6.44
CA ASN A 241 -14.99 7.86 6.90
C ASN A 241 -14.44 8.45 8.21
N LYS A 242 -14.04 7.59 9.15
CA LYS A 242 -13.44 8.02 10.40
C LYS A 242 -12.10 8.73 10.16
N LEU A 243 -11.23 8.18 9.34
CA LEU A 243 -9.95 8.82 9.00
C LEU A 243 -10.14 10.18 8.32
N ASN A 244 -11.10 10.29 7.39
CA ASN A 244 -11.43 11.54 6.71
C ASN A 244 -12.00 12.57 7.69
N GLN A 245 -12.85 12.17 8.64
CA GLN A 245 -13.37 13.04 9.69
C GLN A 245 -12.26 13.70 10.51
N PHE A 246 -11.16 13.01 10.72
CA PHE A 246 -9.97 13.51 11.41
C PHE A 246 -8.87 14.02 10.46
N ASN A 247 -9.21 14.39 9.22
CA ASN A 247 -8.28 14.94 8.23
C ASN A 247 -7.02 14.07 7.99
N GLY A 248 -7.16 12.75 8.05
CA GLY A 248 -6.07 11.80 7.89
C GLY A 248 -5.24 11.55 9.16
N ASN A 249 -5.62 12.13 10.31
CA ASN A 249 -4.97 11.85 11.58
C ASN A 249 -5.37 10.46 12.11
N PHE A 250 -4.53 9.47 11.88
CA PHE A 250 -4.76 8.08 12.26
C PHE A 250 -4.73 7.85 13.79
N ILE A 251 -4.13 8.76 14.57
CA ILE A 251 -4.10 8.70 16.04
C ILE A 251 -5.48 9.08 16.57
N ASP A 252 -6.01 10.23 16.17
CA ASP A 252 -7.32 10.71 16.60
C ASP A 252 -8.45 9.81 16.06
N ALA A 253 -8.26 9.24 14.88
CA ALA A 253 -9.15 8.21 14.33
C ALA A 253 -9.06 6.87 15.08
N GLU A 254 -8.08 6.67 15.96
CA GLU A 254 -7.79 5.41 16.68
C GLU A 254 -7.63 4.18 15.77
N MET A 255 -7.41 4.40 14.46
CA MET A 255 -7.47 3.34 13.47
C MET A 255 -6.32 2.34 13.63
N VAL A 256 -5.06 2.82 13.61
CA VAL A 256 -3.88 1.94 13.75
C VAL A 256 -3.95 1.17 15.07
N LYS A 257 -4.33 1.86 16.17
CA LYS A 257 -4.52 1.23 17.49
C LYS A 257 -5.49 0.05 17.41
N ALA A 258 -6.67 0.27 16.80
CA ALA A 258 -7.69 -0.76 16.69
C ALA A 258 -7.19 -2.01 15.96
N PHE A 259 -6.42 -1.84 14.88
CA PHE A 259 -5.89 -2.98 14.13
C PHE A 259 -4.79 -3.74 14.87
N ILE A 260 -3.77 -3.04 15.41
CA ILE A 260 -2.64 -3.71 16.09
C ILE A 260 -3.00 -4.29 17.47
N THR A 261 -4.15 -3.93 18.04
CA THR A 261 -4.67 -4.50 19.29
C THR A 261 -5.84 -5.47 19.07
N SER A 262 -6.27 -5.69 17.82
CA SER A 262 -7.36 -6.60 17.51
C SER A 262 -7.00 -8.05 17.84
N GLY A 263 -8.01 -8.83 18.22
CA GLY A 263 -7.84 -10.28 18.41
C GLY A 263 -7.33 -10.96 17.14
N GLU A 264 -7.84 -10.55 15.97
CA GLU A 264 -7.43 -11.08 14.68
C GLU A 264 -5.92 -10.85 14.40
N TYR A 265 -5.39 -9.68 14.69
CA TYR A 265 -3.95 -9.42 14.57
C TYR A 265 -3.14 -10.30 15.53
N CYS A 266 -3.56 -10.38 16.80
CA CYS A 266 -2.88 -11.18 17.82
C CYS A 266 -2.91 -12.70 17.47
N ASP A 267 -4.03 -13.19 16.96
CA ASP A 267 -4.23 -14.60 16.58
C ASP A 267 -3.30 -15.05 15.44
N ARG A 268 -2.77 -14.13 14.64
CA ARG A 268 -1.73 -14.45 13.62
C ARG A 268 -0.47 -15.05 14.24
N PHE A 269 -0.18 -14.74 15.50
CA PHE A 269 1.07 -15.12 16.19
C PHE A 269 0.86 -16.24 17.22
N GLY A 270 -0.29 -16.88 17.18
CA GLY A 270 -0.69 -18.00 18.00
C GLY A 270 -1.71 -17.65 19.08
N LYS A 271 -2.61 -18.58 19.31
CA LYS A 271 -3.63 -18.52 20.39
C LYS A 271 -3.06 -18.97 21.71
#